data_a77e5e64c13d50c479fb7238e25ee6b9
#
_entry.id   a77e5e64c13d50c479fb7238e25ee6b9
#
_cell.length_a   1.000
_cell.length_b   1.000
_cell.length_c   1.000
_cell.angle_alpha   90.00
_cell.angle_beta   90.00
_cell.angle_gamma   90.00
#
_symmetry.space_group_name_H-M   'P 1'
#
loop_
_entity.id
_entity.type
_entity.pdbx_description
1 polymer ?
#
loop_
_entity_poly.entity_id
_entity_poly.type
_entity_poly.pdbx_seq_one_letter_code
_entity_poly.pdbx_strand_id
1 'polypeptide(L)'
;MESISKEIVSVIICTYNQESVISKCIESVLNQKVNFKLEIIIVDDCSQDNTSDICISYQKKKPDIIKYFGRKKNVGVFANVNKCYLSCNGNYIANCAGDDYYIDEYKLQKQYDLFKANPDYGLVYTDYKILDVSTNKLRSGNAEFYDNYVLDELLIRNFIPSPTMMIKAELVHGFINNN
;
A
#
# COMPACT_ATOMS: atom_id res chain seq x y z
N MET A 1 -25.79 -9.21 9.00
CA MET A 1 -24.33 -9.08 9.22
C MET A 1 -23.68 -9.77 8.04
N GLU A 2 -22.99 -9.01 7.19
CA GLU A 2 -22.16 -9.61 6.13
C GLU A 2 -21.05 -10.43 6.80
N SER A 3 -20.82 -11.64 6.32
CA SER A 3 -19.76 -12.50 6.85
C SER A 3 -18.41 -11.92 6.44
N ILE A 4 -17.50 -11.71 7.41
CA ILE A 4 -16.12 -11.31 7.11
C ILE A 4 -15.47 -12.39 6.25
N SER A 5 -14.93 -12.00 5.09
CA SER A 5 -14.17 -12.90 4.21
C SER A 5 -12.96 -13.47 4.95
N LYS A 6 -12.61 -14.73 4.64
CA LYS A 6 -11.37 -15.34 5.14
C LYS A 6 -10.12 -14.81 4.43
N GLU A 7 -10.29 -14.15 3.29
CA GLU A 7 -9.17 -13.57 2.53
C GLU A 7 -8.52 -12.40 3.27
N ILE A 8 -7.26 -12.21 3.01
CA ILE A 8 -6.42 -11.16 3.63
C ILE A 8 -5.97 -10.19 2.55
N VAL A 9 -6.07 -8.89 2.84
CA VAL A 9 -5.40 -7.86 2.06
C VAL A 9 -4.26 -7.31 2.89
N SER A 10 -3.04 -7.41 2.36
CA SER A 10 -1.85 -6.80 2.96
C SER A 10 -1.66 -5.40 2.39
N VAL A 11 -1.53 -4.40 3.26
CA VAL A 11 -1.11 -3.05 2.86
C VAL A 11 0.35 -2.88 3.24
N ILE A 12 1.21 -2.58 2.25
CA ILE A 12 2.62 -2.33 2.48
C ILE A 12 2.87 -0.83 2.67
N ILE A 13 3.68 -0.50 3.67
CA ILE A 13 4.14 0.85 3.99
C ILE A 13 5.66 0.83 4.06
N CYS A 14 6.31 1.44 3.06
CA CYS A 14 7.75 1.69 3.10
C CYS A 14 7.97 3.09 3.65
N THR A 15 8.89 3.25 4.60
CA THR A 15 9.16 4.54 5.24
C THR A 15 10.65 4.77 5.49
N TYR A 16 11.05 6.04 5.49
CA TYR A 16 12.38 6.50 5.88
C TYR A 16 12.33 8.00 6.22
N ASN A 17 12.61 8.38 7.49
CA ASN A 17 12.60 9.76 7.98
C ASN A 17 11.29 10.51 7.67
N GLN A 18 10.17 9.98 8.12
CA GLN A 18 8.82 10.48 7.84
C GLN A 18 8.00 10.74 9.13
N GLU A 19 8.66 11.11 10.24
CA GLU A 19 8.00 11.29 11.55
C GLU A 19 6.79 12.22 11.51
N SER A 20 6.81 13.24 10.65
CA SER A 20 5.74 14.24 10.56
C SER A 20 4.48 13.76 9.84
N VAL A 21 4.55 12.68 9.06
CA VAL A 21 3.46 12.23 8.17
C VAL A 21 3.06 10.76 8.35
N ILE A 22 3.96 9.92 8.87
CA ILE A 22 3.74 8.46 8.97
C ILE A 22 2.50 8.08 9.79
N SER A 23 2.17 8.82 10.84
CA SER A 23 0.95 8.58 11.62
C SER A 23 -0.31 8.71 10.76
N LYS A 24 -0.38 9.75 9.91
CA LYS A 24 -1.51 9.97 9.00
C LYS A 24 -1.65 8.84 7.98
N CYS A 25 -0.52 8.35 7.46
CA CYS A 25 -0.48 7.18 6.57
C CYS A 25 -1.11 5.97 7.26
N ILE A 26 -0.58 5.57 8.43
CA ILE A 26 -1.04 4.38 9.17
C ILE A 26 -2.52 4.49 9.54
N GLU A 27 -2.95 5.65 10.05
CA GLU A 27 -4.34 5.87 10.43
C GLU A 27 -5.30 5.80 9.24
N SER A 28 -4.90 6.30 8.07
CA SER A 28 -5.71 6.24 6.86
C SER A 28 -5.98 4.81 6.40
N VAL A 29 -5.02 3.90 6.64
CA VAL A 29 -5.18 2.47 6.36
C VAL A 29 -5.99 1.78 7.44
N LEU A 30 -5.77 2.08 8.72
CA LEU A 30 -6.53 1.50 9.84
C LEU A 30 -8.02 1.90 9.82
N ASN A 31 -8.34 3.06 9.26
CA ASN A 31 -9.71 3.57 9.16
C ASN A 31 -10.46 3.04 7.93
N GLN A 32 -9.85 2.17 7.12
CA GLN A 32 -10.54 1.57 5.98
C GLN A 32 -11.69 0.65 6.45
N LYS A 33 -12.86 0.84 5.84
CA LYS A 33 -14.07 0.03 6.07
C LYS A 33 -14.08 -1.16 5.12
N VAL A 34 -13.80 -2.34 5.65
CA VAL A 34 -13.60 -3.55 4.86
C VAL A 34 -14.31 -4.76 5.46
N ASN A 35 -14.67 -5.73 4.62
CA ASN A 35 -15.29 -7.00 5.02
C ASN A 35 -14.32 -8.20 4.90
N PHE A 36 -13.02 -7.96 4.84
CA PHE A 36 -11.95 -8.94 4.81
C PHE A 36 -10.95 -8.68 5.94
N LYS A 37 -9.96 -9.57 6.10
CA LYS A 37 -8.90 -9.37 7.09
C LYS A 37 -7.86 -8.40 6.53
N LEU A 38 -7.53 -7.38 7.31
CA LEU A 38 -6.48 -6.41 6.99
C LEU A 38 -5.17 -6.80 7.69
N GLU A 39 -4.08 -6.77 6.94
CA GLU A 39 -2.69 -6.86 7.43
C GLU A 39 -1.94 -5.60 6.96
N ILE A 40 -1.14 -5.01 7.84
CA ILE A 40 -0.30 -3.84 7.51
C ILE A 40 1.16 -4.22 7.75
N ILE A 41 1.96 -4.18 6.70
CA ILE A 41 3.39 -4.47 6.73
C ILE A 41 4.15 -3.15 6.61
N ILE A 42 4.80 -2.72 7.71
CA ILE A 42 5.61 -1.51 7.72
C ILE A 42 7.08 -1.91 7.71
N VAL A 43 7.84 -1.42 6.73
CA VAL A 43 9.30 -1.62 6.68
C VAL A 43 9.98 -0.25 6.68
N ASP A 44 10.75 0.00 7.73
CA ASP A 44 11.50 1.24 7.94
C ASP A 44 12.97 1.03 7.54
N ASP A 45 13.45 1.88 6.64
CA ASP A 45 14.80 1.79 6.07
C ASP A 45 15.87 2.46 6.94
N CYS A 46 15.83 2.20 8.25
CA CYS A 46 16.77 2.75 9.25
C CYS A 46 16.60 4.27 9.45
N SER A 47 15.37 4.71 9.74
CA SER A 47 15.10 6.12 10.06
C SER A 47 15.94 6.63 11.23
N GLN A 48 16.33 7.91 11.14
CA GLN A 48 17.15 8.60 12.14
C GLN A 48 16.31 9.59 12.98
N ASP A 49 15.05 9.79 12.61
CA ASP A 49 14.04 10.57 13.33
C ASP A 49 13.11 9.65 14.16
N ASN A 50 11.99 10.17 14.66
CA ASN A 50 11.05 9.41 15.48
C ASN A 50 10.14 8.45 14.69
N THR A 51 10.35 8.26 13.37
CA THR A 51 9.51 7.39 12.52
C THR A 51 9.41 5.97 13.09
N SER A 52 10.57 5.38 13.49
CA SER A 52 10.62 4.03 14.05
C SER A 52 9.76 3.90 15.32
N ASP A 53 9.91 4.84 16.26
CA ASP A 53 9.21 4.81 17.54
C ASP A 53 7.68 4.96 17.34
N ILE A 54 7.28 5.80 16.39
CA ILE A 54 5.88 5.95 16.00
C ILE A 54 5.34 4.61 15.46
N CYS A 55 6.01 3.99 14.51
CA CYS A 55 5.58 2.71 13.92
C CYS A 55 5.48 1.59 14.97
N ILE A 56 6.46 1.49 15.86
CA ILE A 56 6.47 0.52 16.97
C ILE A 56 5.28 0.78 17.90
N SER A 57 4.93 2.05 18.17
CA SER A 57 3.78 2.39 19.02
C SER A 57 2.46 1.91 18.41
N TYR A 58 2.30 2.04 17.09
CA TYR A 58 1.10 1.53 16.38
C TYR A 58 1.06 0.00 16.38
N GLN A 59 2.18 -0.68 16.15
CA GLN A 59 2.25 -2.14 16.25
C GLN A 59 1.84 -2.63 17.65
N LYS A 60 2.34 -1.99 18.72
CA LYS A 60 1.96 -2.34 20.10
C LYS A 60 0.44 -2.17 20.36
N LYS A 61 -0.19 -1.16 19.75
CA LYS A 61 -1.63 -0.92 19.88
C LYS A 61 -2.49 -1.89 19.05
N LYS A 62 -1.97 -2.39 17.94
CA LYS A 62 -2.68 -3.25 16.95
C LYS A 62 -1.80 -4.42 16.50
N PRO A 63 -1.32 -5.29 17.41
CA PRO A 63 -0.34 -6.34 17.09
C PRO A 63 -0.88 -7.41 16.12
N ASP A 64 -2.20 -7.60 16.07
CA ASP A 64 -2.85 -8.57 15.18
C ASP A 64 -2.95 -8.06 13.73
N ILE A 65 -2.80 -6.76 13.52
CA ILE A 65 -2.98 -6.10 12.21
C ILE A 65 -1.62 -5.61 11.68
N ILE A 66 -0.79 -5.00 12.52
CA ILE A 66 0.44 -4.31 12.12
C ILE A 66 1.66 -5.16 12.44
N LYS A 67 2.51 -5.37 11.42
CA LYS A 67 3.85 -5.93 11.55
C LYS A 67 4.87 -4.89 11.13
N TYR A 68 5.77 -4.53 12.04
CA TYR A 68 6.85 -3.57 11.81
C TYR A 68 8.21 -4.28 11.71
N PHE A 69 9.00 -3.86 10.72
CA PHE A 69 10.34 -4.33 10.46
C PHE A 69 11.30 -3.15 10.30
N GLY A 70 12.09 -2.84 11.31
CA GLY A 70 13.18 -1.85 11.23
C GLY A 70 14.45 -2.47 10.64
N ARG A 71 15.11 -1.75 9.74
CA ARG A 71 16.42 -2.14 9.19
C ARG A 71 17.55 -1.69 10.10
N LYS A 72 18.68 -2.41 10.07
CA LYS A 72 19.91 -2.03 10.79
C LYS A 72 20.75 -1.00 10.03
N LYS A 73 20.52 -0.83 8.72
CA LYS A 73 21.16 0.16 7.86
C LYS A 73 20.20 0.50 6.72
N ASN A 74 20.33 1.69 6.17
CA ASN A 74 19.62 2.08 4.98
C ASN A 74 20.10 1.24 3.78
N VAL A 75 19.17 0.60 3.09
CA VAL A 75 19.43 -0.29 1.94
C VAL A 75 18.78 0.19 0.66
N GLY A 76 18.04 1.29 0.73
CA GLY A 76 17.35 1.92 -0.39
C GLY A 76 15.96 1.33 -0.67
N VAL A 77 15.19 2.11 -1.42
CA VAL A 77 13.76 1.86 -1.65
C VAL A 77 13.47 0.49 -2.22
N PHE A 78 14.22 0.01 -3.21
CA PHE A 78 13.95 -1.28 -3.86
C PHE A 78 14.09 -2.47 -2.91
N ALA A 79 15.17 -2.52 -2.14
CA ALA A 79 15.39 -3.58 -1.16
C ALA A 79 14.36 -3.52 -0.03
N ASN A 80 13.90 -2.31 0.32
CA ASN A 80 12.89 -2.09 1.34
C ASN A 80 11.50 -2.55 0.86
N VAL A 81 11.11 -2.16 -0.35
CA VAL A 81 9.85 -2.61 -1.00
C VAL A 81 9.81 -4.12 -1.16
N ASN A 82 10.90 -4.76 -1.63
CA ASN A 82 10.97 -6.22 -1.72
C ASN A 82 10.75 -6.91 -0.37
N LYS A 83 11.32 -6.34 0.71
CA LYS A 83 11.07 -6.86 2.07
C LYS A 83 9.60 -6.75 2.45
N CYS A 84 8.92 -5.64 2.10
CA CYS A 84 7.49 -5.52 2.31
C CYS A 84 6.73 -6.65 1.61
N TYR A 85 6.93 -6.81 0.30
CA TYR A 85 6.25 -7.83 -0.49
C TYR A 85 6.47 -9.24 0.06
N LEU A 86 7.72 -9.60 0.37
CA LEU A 86 8.07 -10.91 0.95
C LEU A 86 7.51 -11.15 2.36
N SER A 87 7.05 -10.11 3.03
CA SER A 87 6.48 -10.19 4.38
C SER A 87 4.96 -10.27 4.38
N CYS A 88 4.32 -10.11 3.22
CA CYS A 88 2.86 -10.17 3.05
C CYS A 88 2.35 -11.60 3.09
N ASN A 89 1.22 -11.81 3.80
CA ASN A 89 0.49 -13.09 3.81
C ASN A 89 -0.86 -12.97 3.11
N GLY A 90 -1.21 -11.80 2.60
CA GLY A 90 -2.48 -11.52 1.94
C GLY A 90 -2.61 -12.15 0.57
N ASN A 91 -3.85 -12.38 0.14
CA ASN A 91 -4.19 -12.78 -1.23
C ASN A 91 -4.03 -11.61 -2.22
N TYR A 92 -4.17 -10.39 -1.70
CA TYR A 92 -3.98 -9.14 -2.42
C TYR A 92 -3.03 -8.24 -1.65
N ILE A 93 -2.26 -7.43 -2.38
CA ILE A 93 -1.31 -6.46 -1.82
C ILE A 93 -1.66 -5.08 -2.35
N ALA A 94 -1.88 -4.13 -1.44
CA ALA A 94 -2.05 -2.71 -1.76
C ALA A 94 -0.87 -1.90 -1.23
N ASN A 95 -0.56 -0.80 -1.89
CA ASN A 95 0.56 0.06 -1.51
C ASN A 95 0.07 1.37 -0.88
N CYS A 96 0.77 1.83 0.14
CA CYS A 96 0.65 3.18 0.69
C CYS A 96 2.06 3.60 1.14
N ALA A 97 2.73 4.51 0.42
CA ALA A 97 4.03 5.00 0.88
C ALA A 97 3.87 5.78 2.19
N GLY A 98 4.92 5.84 3.03
CA GLY A 98 4.80 6.43 4.37
C GLY A 98 4.48 7.94 4.39
N ASP A 99 4.60 8.63 3.25
CA ASP A 99 4.22 10.03 3.02
C ASP A 99 2.88 10.19 2.28
N ASP A 100 2.23 9.08 1.91
CA ASP A 100 0.91 9.07 1.30
C ASP A 100 -0.18 8.71 2.32
N TYR A 101 -1.44 8.94 1.97
CA TYR A 101 -2.58 8.50 2.77
C TYR A 101 -3.84 8.30 1.91
N TYR A 102 -4.67 7.35 2.31
CA TYR A 102 -5.95 7.09 1.67
C TYR A 102 -6.99 8.12 2.12
N ILE A 103 -7.67 8.76 1.17
CA ILE A 103 -8.70 9.78 1.42
C ILE A 103 -10.12 9.21 1.38
N ASP A 104 -10.30 8.04 0.76
CA ASP A 104 -11.57 7.31 0.69
C ASP A 104 -11.53 6.14 1.66
N GLU A 105 -12.41 6.13 2.66
CA GLU A 105 -12.51 5.08 3.67
C GLU A 105 -12.95 3.71 3.11
N TYR A 106 -13.43 3.65 1.87
CA TYR A 106 -13.85 2.44 1.16
C TYR A 106 -12.90 2.05 0.02
N LYS A 107 -11.75 2.72 -0.13
CA LYS A 107 -10.82 2.46 -1.24
C LYS A 107 -10.48 0.97 -1.37
N LEU A 108 -10.03 0.36 -0.28
CA LEU A 108 -9.62 -1.05 -0.30
C LEU A 108 -10.81 -1.99 -0.56
N GLN A 109 -12.00 -1.68 -0.01
CA GLN A 109 -13.19 -2.48 -0.27
C GLN A 109 -13.59 -2.43 -1.74
N LYS A 110 -13.63 -1.25 -2.35
CA LYS A 110 -13.96 -1.08 -3.77
C LYS A 110 -13.01 -1.84 -4.69
N GLN A 111 -11.72 -1.81 -4.40
CA GLN A 111 -10.71 -2.55 -5.17
C GLN A 111 -10.87 -4.07 -5.00
N TYR A 112 -11.13 -4.53 -3.78
CA TYR A 112 -11.40 -5.94 -3.49
C TYR A 112 -12.66 -6.43 -4.22
N ASP A 113 -13.75 -5.67 -4.20
CA ASP A 113 -14.99 -6.01 -4.88
C ASP A 113 -14.81 -6.12 -6.40
N LEU A 114 -13.95 -5.27 -6.99
CA LEU A 114 -13.59 -5.37 -8.41
C LEU A 114 -12.88 -6.68 -8.74
N PHE A 115 -11.96 -7.16 -7.90
CA PHE A 115 -11.33 -8.48 -8.07
C PHE A 115 -12.33 -9.62 -7.95
N LYS A 116 -13.30 -9.50 -7.03
CA LYS A 116 -14.34 -10.54 -6.86
C LYS A 116 -15.30 -10.58 -8.05
N ALA A 117 -15.60 -9.43 -8.64
CA ALA A 117 -16.45 -9.33 -9.84
C ALA A 117 -15.70 -9.73 -11.12
N ASN A 118 -14.37 -9.59 -11.15
CA ASN A 118 -13.54 -9.84 -12.31
C ASN A 118 -12.31 -10.70 -11.93
N PRO A 119 -12.46 -12.01 -11.81
CA PRO A 119 -11.39 -12.90 -11.33
C PRO A 119 -10.13 -12.90 -12.20
N ASP A 120 -10.21 -12.52 -13.47
CA ASP A 120 -9.10 -12.46 -14.41
C ASP A 120 -8.21 -11.21 -14.22
N TYR A 121 -8.68 -10.20 -13.45
CA TYR A 121 -7.85 -9.02 -13.19
C TYR A 121 -6.67 -9.37 -12.30
N GLY A 122 -5.47 -8.96 -12.72
CA GLY A 122 -4.24 -9.10 -11.95
C GLY A 122 -3.93 -7.90 -11.08
N LEU A 123 -4.34 -6.71 -11.51
CA LEU A 123 -4.11 -5.42 -10.86
C LEU A 123 -5.32 -4.51 -11.03
N VAL A 124 -5.62 -3.74 -9.99
CA VAL A 124 -6.64 -2.67 -9.97
C VAL A 124 -6.00 -1.40 -9.42
N TYR A 125 -6.33 -0.25 -9.97
CA TYR A 125 -5.83 1.03 -9.47
C TYR A 125 -6.96 2.07 -9.43
N THR A 126 -6.71 3.19 -8.76
CA THR A 126 -7.67 4.28 -8.54
C THR A 126 -7.11 5.61 -9.00
N ASP A 127 -7.98 6.60 -9.10
CA ASP A 127 -7.57 8.00 -9.13
C ASP A 127 -6.83 8.41 -7.86
N TYR A 128 -6.13 9.54 -7.92
CA TYR A 128 -5.38 10.11 -6.81
C TYR A 128 -5.49 11.64 -6.78
N LYS A 129 -5.06 12.21 -5.67
CA LYS A 129 -4.87 13.65 -5.52
C LYS A 129 -3.44 13.94 -5.10
N ILE A 130 -2.91 15.06 -5.55
CA ILE A 130 -1.60 15.57 -5.16
C ILE A 130 -1.82 16.70 -4.17
N LEU A 131 -1.28 16.53 -2.95
CA LEU A 131 -1.25 17.57 -1.94
C LEU A 131 0.04 18.39 -2.09
N ASP A 132 -0.10 19.65 -2.44
CA ASP A 132 0.99 20.61 -2.35
C ASP A 132 1.13 21.06 -0.89
N VAL A 133 2.16 20.56 -0.20
CA VAL A 133 2.39 20.82 1.23
C VAL A 133 2.66 22.30 1.51
N SER A 134 3.28 23.01 0.57
CA SER A 134 3.64 24.43 0.76
C SER A 134 2.41 25.35 0.71
N THR A 135 1.42 25.01 -0.12
CA THR A 135 0.21 25.81 -0.32
C THR A 135 -1.02 25.19 0.32
N ASN A 136 -0.91 23.97 0.84
CA ASN A 136 -2.01 23.14 1.35
C ASN A 136 -3.17 22.97 0.33
N LYS A 137 -2.84 22.96 -0.97
CA LYS A 137 -3.81 22.80 -2.05
C LYS A 137 -3.80 21.38 -2.59
N LEU A 138 -5.01 20.83 -2.80
CA LEU A 138 -5.19 19.56 -3.48
C LEU A 138 -5.39 19.81 -4.99
N ARG A 139 -4.63 19.07 -5.81
CA ARG A 139 -4.84 18.97 -7.25
C ARG A 139 -5.29 17.57 -7.60
N SER A 140 -6.23 17.41 -8.54
CA SER A 140 -6.55 16.09 -9.08
C SER A 140 -5.36 15.60 -9.90
N GLY A 141 -4.91 14.39 -9.59
CA GLY A 141 -4.10 13.60 -10.50
C GLY A 141 -5.06 12.68 -11.25
N ASN A 142 -5.08 12.74 -12.56
CA ASN A 142 -5.90 11.83 -13.34
C ASN A 142 -5.11 10.54 -13.55
N ALA A 143 -5.62 9.42 -13.05
CA ALA A 143 -5.19 8.13 -13.55
C ALA A 143 -5.60 8.06 -15.02
N GLU A 144 -4.65 7.75 -15.89
CA GLU A 144 -4.97 7.54 -17.28
C GLU A 144 -5.61 6.14 -17.41
N PHE A 145 -6.80 6.07 -17.99
CA PHE A 145 -7.49 4.81 -18.23
C PHE A 145 -7.28 4.41 -19.69
N TYR A 146 -6.71 3.23 -19.89
CA TYR A 146 -6.50 2.64 -21.21
C TYR A 146 -7.36 1.39 -21.35
N ASP A 147 -8.33 1.42 -22.27
CA ASP A 147 -9.28 0.30 -22.43
C ASP A 147 -8.63 -0.97 -23.03
N ASN A 148 -7.55 -0.86 -23.82
CA ASN A 148 -7.04 -1.99 -24.61
C ASN A 148 -5.51 -2.16 -24.69
N TYR A 149 -4.69 -1.24 -24.15
CA TYR A 149 -3.23 -1.25 -24.32
C TYR A 149 -2.45 -0.91 -23.04
N VAL A 150 -3.00 -1.30 -21.88
CA VAL A 150 -2.40 -0.97 -20.58
C VAL A 150 -0.96 -1.45 -20.46
N LEU A 151 -0.66 -2.65 -20.96
CA LEU A 151 0.69 -3.22 -20.90
C LEU A 151 1.67 -2.45 -21.80
N ASP A 152 1.27 -2.11 -23.02
CA ASP A 152 2.12 -1.38 -23.97
C ASP A 152 2.48 0.01 -23.42
N GLU A 153 1.50 0.71 -22.83
CA GLU A 153 1.73 2.00 -22.19
C GLU A 153 2.61 1.88 -20.94
N LEU A 154 2.43 0.84 -20.11
CA LEU A 154 3.27 0.61 -18.93
C LEU A 154 4.73 0.30 -19.29
N LEU A 155 4.98 -0.30 -20.46
CA LEU A 155 6.34 -0.52 -20.98
C LEU A 155 7.02 0.78 -21.39
N ILE A 156 6.25 1.79 -21.80
CA ILE A 156 6.76 3.11 -22.21
C ILE A 156 6.92 4.03 -21.00
N ARG A 157 5.94 4.05 -20.11
CA ARG A 157 5.93 4.91 -18.91
C ARG A 157 5.12 4.30 -17.77
N ASN A 158 5.59 4.47 -16.55
CA ASN A 158 4.80 4.12 -15.37
C ASN A 158 3.76 5.24 -15.11
N PHE A 159 2.51 4.97 -15.44
CA PHE A 159 1.40 5.90 -15.20
C PHE A 159 0.54 5.53 -13.98
N ILE A 160 0.85 4.40 -13.30
CA ILE A 160 0.12 3.94 -12.11
C ILE A 160 0.91 4.37 -10.86
N PRO A 161 0.47 5.42 -10.13
CA PRO A 161 1.10 5.79 -8.88
C PRO A 161 0.97 4.67 -7.84
N SER A 162 2.07 4.38 -7.16
CA SER A 162 2.16 3.28 -6.18
C SER A 162 0.99 3.23 -5.18
N PRO A 163 0.56 4.33 -4.53
CA PRO A 163 -0.51 4.29 -3.53
C PRO A 163 -1.91 4.03 -4.12
N THR A 164 -2.05 4.02 -5.44
CA THR A 164 -3.35 3.78 -6.09
C THR A 164 -3.63 2.30 -6.32
N MET A 165 -2.60 1.46 -6.39
CA MET A 165 -2.70 0.08 -6.84
C MET A 165 -3.07 -0.92 -5.74
N MET A 166 -3.78 -1.98 -6.16
CA MET A 166 -3.89 -3.26 -5.48
C MET A 166 -3.64 -4.36 -6.50
N ILE A 167 -2.85 -5.37 -6.14
CA ILE A 167 -2.39 -6.44 -7.04
C ILE A 167 -2.62 -7.81 -6.37
N LYS A 168 -2.85 -8.85 -7.15
CA LYS A 168 -2.84 -10.24 -6.66
C LYS A 168 -1.44 -10.62 -6.17
N ALA A 169 -1.36 -11.12 -4.94
CA ALA A 169 -0.07 -11.45 -4.31
C ALA A 169 0.71 -12.52 -5.09
N GLU A 170 0.03 -13.48 -5.72
CA GLU A 170 0.64 -14.53 -6.54
C GLU A 170 1.52 -13.98 -7.67
N LEU A 171 1.12 -12.86 -8.30
CA LEU A 171 1.89 -12.23 -9.37
C LEU A 171 3.19 -11.61 -8.85
N VAL A 172 3.11 -10.96 -7.68
CA VAL A 172 4.29 -10.34 -7.05
C VAL A 172 5.26 -11.40 -6.56
N HIS A 173 4.77 -12.41 -5.84
CA HIS A 173 5.59 -13.49 -5.30
C HIS A 173 6.20 -14.33 -6.42
N GLY A 174 5.44 -14.59 -7.50
CA GLY A 174 5.96 -15.29 -8.69
C GLY A 174 7.09 -14.53 -9.35
N PHE A 175 7.00 -13.21 -9.48
CA PHE A 175 8.06 -12.37 -10.04
C PHE A 175 9.33 -12.36 -9.15
N ILE A 176 9.17 -12.16 -7.84
CA ILE A 176 10.31 -12.06 -6.92
C ILE A 176 11.05 -13.41 -6.79
N ASN A 177 10.34 -14.54 -6.80
CA ASN A 177 10.95 -15.87 -6.65
C ASN A 177 11.67 -16.36 -7.91
N ASN A 178 11.40 -15.77 -9.08
CA ASN A 178 11.99 -16.16 -10.37
C ASN A 178 13.15 -15.25 -10.79
N ASN A 179 13.50 -14.21 -10.02
CA ASN A 179 14.61 -13.29 -10.24
C ASN A 179 15.52 -13.18 -9.03
#